data_738ea2603a11cff7f544b8f582115418
#
_entry.id   738ea2603a11cff7f544b8f582115418
#
_cell.length_a   1.000
_cell.length_b   1.000
_cell.length_c   1.000
_cell.angle_alpha   90.00
_cell.angle_beta   90.00
_cell.angle_gamma   90.00
#
_symmetry.space_group_name_H-M   'P 1'
#
loop_
_entity.id
_entity.type
_entity.pdbx_description
1 polymer ?
#
loop_
_entity_poly.entity_id
_entity_poly.type
_entity_poly.pdbx_seq_one_letter_code
_entity_poly.pdbx_strand_id
1 'polypeptide(L)'
;MADETNTTEQQDQQQAAPAFQLERCYMKDASVEMPHAPEVFVTPLQKQPTVDMQFEVSLKTLNDVHREVTVRATVTIKAEENVMLIAEVKQAGIFQIHGFNDEQLAHIGNVICPTIVYPYLRANVADLITRTPMAPVNLPEMNFELLYQQRLAQAAAAEKAKAAEQQN
;
A
#
# COMPACT_ATOMS: atom_id res chain seq x y z
N MET A 1 -14.63 13.84 -67.69
CA MET A 1 -13.66 12.91 -67.06
C MET A 1 -13.40 13.43 -65.67
N ALA A 2 -14.04 12.85 -64.72
CA ALA A 2 -13.93 13.21 -63.31
C ALA A 2 -12.79 12.39 -62.73
N ASP A 3 -11.81 13.05 -62.07
CA ASP A 3 -10.76 12.42 -61.33
C ASP A 3 -11.15 12.44 -59.83
N GLU A 4 -11.56 11.27 -59.34
CA GLU A 4 -11.90 11.07 -57.92
C GLU A 4 -10.63 10.84 -57.14
N THR A 5 -10.15 11.88 -56.49
CA THR A 5 -9.07 11.77 -55.52
C THR A 5 -9.60 11.16 -54.21
N ASN A 6 -9.37 9.86 -54.03
CA ASN A 6 -9.66 9.10 -52.82
C ASN A 6 -8.68 9.52 -51.72
N THR A 7 -9.09 10.46 -50.87
CA THR A 7 -8.36 10.83 -49.67
C THR A 7 -8.65 9.79 -48.57
N THR A 8 -7.76 8.82 -48.45
CA THR A 8 -7.75 7.88 -47.32
C THR A 8 -7.43 8.66 -46.06
N GLU A 9 -8.40 8.94 -45.24
CA GLU A 9 -8.22 9.44 -43.88
C GLU A 9 -7.53 8.34 -43.06
N GLN A 10 -6.25 8.42 -42.94
CA GLN A 10 -5.49 7.73 -41.90
C GLN A 10 -5.89 8.38 -40.55
N GLN A 11 -6.80 7.74 -39.84
CA GLN A 11 -7.01 8.00 -38.42
C GLN A 11 -5.73 7.60 -37.70
N ASP A 12 -4.86 8.59 -37.52
CA ASP A 12 -3.75 8.52 -36.57
C ASP A 12 -4.38 8.33 -35.18
N GLN A 13 -4.39 7.09 -34.69
CA GLN A 13 -4.64 6.81 -33.29
C GLN A 13 -3.45 7.38 -32.52
N GLN A 14 -3.52 8.67 -32.21
CA GLN A 14 -2.63 9.30 -31.23
C GLN A 14 -2.77 8.53 -29.92
N GLN A 15 -1.89 7.55 -29.70
CA GLN A 15 -1.72 6.96 -28.39
C GLN A 15 -1.37 8.11 -27.43
N ALA A 16 -2.28 8.40 -26.51
CA ALA A 16 -2.06 9.44 -25.51
C ALA A 16 -0.72 9.18 -24.80
N ALA A 17 0.11 10.21 -24.71
CA ALA A 17 1.40 10.12 -24.04
C ALA A 17 1.23 9.54 -22.63
N PRO A 18 2.17 8.69 -22.17
CA PRO A 18 2.09 8.14 -20.83
C PRO A 18 1.99 9.25 -19.79
N ALA A 19 1.03 9.13 -18.87
CA ALA A 19 0.86 10.09 -17.78
C ALA A 19 0.79 9.37 -16.44
N PHE A 20 1.49 9.97 -15.46
CA PHE A 20 1.49 9.55 -14.07
C PHE A 20 1.40 10.79 -13.18
N GLN A 21 0.34 10.90 -12.38
CA GLN A 21 0.13 12.02 -11.49
C GLN A 21 -0.62 11.59 -10.22
N LEU A 22 -0.15 12.03 -9.05
CA LEU A 22 -0.91 11.96 -7.81
C LEU A 22 -1.95 13.09 -7.81
N GLU A 23 -3.23 12.76 -7.75
CA GLU A 23 -4.32 13.73 -7.68
C GLU A 23 -4.80 13.99 -6.26
N ARG A 24 -4.85 12.96 -5.43
CA ARG A 24 -5.29 13.04 -4.04
C ARG A 24 -4.45 12.13 -3.18
N CYS A 25 -4.09 12.62 -1.97
CA CYS A 25 -3.53 11.82 -0.90
C CYS A 25 -4.35 12.07 0.36
N TYR A 26 -4.86 11.00 1.00
CA TYR A 26 -5.78 11.13 2.12
C TYR A 26 -5.71 9.95 3.08
N MET A 27 -6.01 10.22 4.35
CA MET A 27 -6.26 9.17 5.32
C MET A 27 -7.61 8.53 5.02
N LYS A 28 -7.60 7.24 4.71
CA LYS A 28 -8.81 6.50 4.35
C LYS A 28 -9.51 5.92 5.58
N ASP A 29 -8.71 5.53 6.57
CA ASP A 29 -9.19 4.91 7.81
C ASP A 29 -8.12 5.04 8.89
N ALA A 30 -8.55 5.20 10.16
CA ALA A 30 -7.66 5.18 11.30
C ALA A 30 -8.40 4.71 12.55
N SER A 31 -7.80 3.79 13.28
CA SER A 31 -8.33 3.31 14.57
C SER A 31 -7.22 3.12 15.60
N VAL A 32 -7.58 3.36 16.87
CA VAL A 32 -6.76 3.02 18.03
C VAL A 32 -7.62 2.26 19.02
N GLU A 33 -7.14 1.13 19.46
CA GLU A 33 -7.76 0.29 20.46
C GLU A 33 -6.78 0.05 21.61
N MET A 34 -7.27 0.15 22.84
CA MET A 34 -6.55 -0.15 24.07
C MET A 34 -7.36 -1.16 24.89
N PRO A 35 -7.32 -2.45 24.53
CA PRO A 35 -8.28 -3.45 25.02
C PRO A 35 -8.19 -3.71 26.53
N HIS A 36 -7.05 -3.41 27.14
CA HIS A 36 -6.83 -3.62 28.58
C HIS A 36 -6.67 -2.29 29.37
N ALA A 37 -7.16 -1.19 28.82
CA ALA A 37 -7.28 0.07 29.56
C ALA A 37 -8.54 0.02 30.45
N PRO A 38 -8.51 0.59 31.69
CA PRO A 38 -7.38 1.33 32.28
C PRO A 38 -6.37 0.46 33.03
N GLU A 39 -6.64 -0.83 33.26
CA GLU A 39 -5.88 -1.72 34.16
C GLU A 39 -4.40 -1.82 33.75
N VAL A 40 -4.11 -1.82 32.48
CA VAL A 40 -2.75 -1.90 31.95
C VAL A 40 -1.84 -0.73 32.36
N PHE A 41 -2.43 0.41 32.75
CA PHE A 41 -1.70 1.60 33.17
C PHE A 41 -1.34 1.62 34.65
N VAL A 42 -2.05 0.83 35.47
CA VAL A 42 -1.82 0.76 36.92
C VAL A 42 -1.11 -0.52 37.34
N THR A 43 -0.94 -1.46 36.43
CA THR A 43 -0.18 -2.69 36.65
C THR A 43 1.30 -2.47 36.36
N PRO A 44 2.22 -2.71 37.30
CA PRO A 44 3.64 -2.60 37.05
C PRO A 44 4.10 -3.55 35.96
N LEU A 45 4.77 -3.02 34.93
CA LEU A 45 5.36 -3.84 33.86
C LEU A 45 6.64 -4.52 34.36
N GLN A 46 6.76 -5.82 34.16
CA GLN A 46 7.95 -6.60 34.52
C GLN A 46 8.98 -6.60 33.39
N LYS A 47 8.54 -6.39 32.15
CA LYS A 47 9.38 -6.34 30.94
C LYS A 47 9.02 -5.13 30.10
N GLN A 48 9.96 -4.69 29.29
CA GLN A 48 9.68 -3.65 28.30
C GLN A 48 8.65 -4.16 27.26
N PRO A 49 7.70 -3.32 26.86
CA PRO A 49 6.76 -3.66 25.81
C PRO A 49 7.46 -3.99 24.49
N THR A 50 6.90 -4.92 23.75
CA THR A 50 7.33 -5.27 22.39
C THR A 50 6.40 -4.58 21.37
N VAL A 51 6.95 -4.26 20.22
CA VAL A 51 6.20 -3.63 19.12
C VAL A 51 6.24 -4.55 17.92
N ASP A 52 5.08 -4.95 17.43
CA ASP A 52 4.89 -5.67 16.17
C ASP A 52 4.29 -4.73 15.12
N MET A 53 4.75 -4.85 13.87
CA MET A 53 4.32 -4.00 12.77
C MET A 53 3.98 -4.86 11.56
N GLN A 54 2.78 -4.64 11.01
CA GLN A 54 2.32 -5.30 9.80
C GLN A 54 1.99 -4.27 8.72
N PHE A 55 2.35 -4.57 7.47
CA PHE A 55 2.15 -3.68 6.33
C PHE A 55 1.43 -4.40 5.20
N GLU A 56 0.53 -3.69 4.57
CA GLU A 56 -0.18 -4.16 3.39
C GLU A 56 -0.28 -3.04 2.35
N VAL A 57 -0.09 -3.40 1.08
CA VAL A 57 -0.32 -2.53 -0.06
C VAL A 57 -1.43 -3.14 -0.90
N SER A 58 -2.44 -2.35 -1.20
CA SER A 58 -3.54 -2.72 -2.08
C SER A 58 -3.72 -1.71 -3.20
N LEU A 59 -4.07 -2.22 -4.38
CA LEU A 59 -4.34 -1.46 -5.59
C LEU A 59 -5.79 -1.71 -6.02
N LYS A 60 -6.53 -0.63 -6.28
CA LYS A 60 -7.89 -0.67 -6.80
C LYS A 60 -7.99 0.17 -8.07
N THR A 61 -8.44 -0.43 -9.16
CA THR A 61 -8.80 0.29 -10.38
C THR A 61 -10.15 0.98 -10.16
N LEU A 62 -10.19 2.29 -10.36
CA LEU A 62 -11.42 3.09 -10.24
C LEU A 62 -12.10 3.25 -11.62
N ASN A 63 -11.30 3.50 -12.65
CA ASN A 63 -11.71 3.56 -14.07
C ASN A 63 -10.45 3.38 -14.95
N ASP A 64 -10.58 3.64 -16.24
CA ASP A 64 -9.54 3.40 -17.24
C ASP A 64 -8.22 4.16 -16.94
N VAL A 65 -8.31 5.32 -16.31
CA VAL A 65 -7.16 6.21 -16.06
C VAL A 65 -6.84 6.38 -14.57
N HIS A 66 -7.78 6.10 -13.65
CA HIS A 66 -7.57 6.34 -12.23
C HIS A 66 -7.44 5.04 -11.44
N ARG A 67 -6.46 5.03 -10.55
CA ARG A 67 -6.20 3.94 -9.59
C ARG A 67 -6.03 4.49 -8.20
N GLU A 68 -6.60 3.79 -7.22
CA GLU A 68 -6.35 4.04 -5.81
C GLU A 68 -5.29 3.06 -5.30
N VAL A 69 -4.23 3.57 -4.71
CA VAL A 69 -3.25 2.77 -3.98
C VAL A 69 -3.40 3.08 -2.50
N THR A 70 -3.59 2.05 -1.70
CA THR A 70 -3.70 2.16 -0.23
C THR A 70 -2.55 1.42 0.43
N VAL A 71 -1.87 2.08 1.36
CA VAL A 71 -0.90 1.46 2.26
C VAL A 71 -1.51 1.42 3.65
N ARG A 72 -1.55 0.22 4.24
CA ARG A 72 -2.02 -0.02 5.61
C ARG A 72 -0.84 -0.37 6.49
N ALA A 73 -0.81 0.21 7.69
CA ALA A 73 0.05 -0.23 8.78
C ALA A 73 -0.81 -0.60 9.99
N THR A 74 -0.51 -1.72 10.62
CA THR A 74 -1.05 -2.11 11.91
C THR A 74 0.12 -2.22 12.88
N VAL A 75 0.10 -1.42 13.95
CA VAL A 75 1.08 -1.42 15.04
C VAL A 75 0.42 -2.02 16.27
N THR A 76 1.01 -3.10 16.79
CA THR A 76 0.55 -3.74 18.03
C THR A 76 1.63 -3.61 19.09
N ILE A 77 1.31 -3.00 20.22
CA ILE A 77 2.19 -2.90 21.41
C ILE A 77 1.71 -3.90 22.44
N LYS A 78 2.60 -4.78 22.89
CA LYS A 78 2.31 -5.82 23.90
C LYS A 78 3.25 -5.71 25.09
N ALA A 79 2.68 -5.88 26.27
CA ALA A 79 3.44 -6.15 27.47
C ALA A 79 3.18 -7.62 27.87
N GLU A 80 4.21 -8.44 27.75
CA GLU A 80 4.09 -9.90 27.90
C GLU A 80 3.03 -10.46 26.95
N GLU A 81 1.96 -11.07 27.48
CA GLU A 81 0.84 -11.62 26.67
C GLU A 81 -0.29 -10.61 26.45
N ASN A 82 -0.25 -9.45 27.12
CA ASN A 82 -1.32 -8.46 27.07
C ASN A 82 -1.10 -7.43 25.97
N VAL A 83 -2.10 -7.27 25.10
CA VAL A 83 -2.12 -6.21 24.10
C VAL A 83 -2.42 -4.89 24.80
N MET A 84 -1.47 -3.96 24.80
CA MET A 84 -1.65 -2.62 25.37
C MET A 84 -2.30 -1.65 24.40
N LEU A 85 -1.93 -1.78 23.10
CA LEU A 85 -2.43 -0.90 22.04
C LEU A 85 -2.42 -1.62 20.70
N ILE A 86 -3.45 -1.38 19.91
CA ILE A 86 -3.51 -1.68 18.48
C ILE A 86 -3.82 -0.37 17.76
N ALA A 87 -2.95 0.08 16.87
CA ALA A 87 -3.19 1.22 16.00
C ALA A 87 -3.18 0.76 14.55
N GLU A 88 -4.25 1.01 13.82
CA GLU A 88 -4.32 0.75 12.38
C GLU A 88 -4.57 2.05 11.63
N VAL A 89 -3.80 2.29 10.57
CA VAL A 89 -3.99 3.43 9.67
C VAL A 89 -3.95 2.93 8.23
N LYS A 90 -4.91 3.40 7.43
CA LYS A 90 -4.93 3.25 5.97
C LYS A 90 -4.75 4.61 5.32
N GLN A 91 -3.63 4.78 4.65
CA GLN A 91 -3.34 5.97 3.85
C GLN A 91 -3.50 5.62 2.38
N ALA A 92 -4.22 6.45 1.63
CA ALA A 92 -4.51 6.21 0.23
C ALA A 92 -4.07 7.37 -0.66
N GLY A 93 -3.75 7.04 -1.92
CA GLY A 93 -3.53 8.00 -2.98
C GLY A 93 -4.37 7.63 -4.21
N ILE A 94 -5.01 8.63 -4.83
CA ILE A 94 -5.63 8.49 -6.15
C ILE A 94 -4.62 8.99 -7.17
N PHE A 95 -4.28 8.12 -8.11
CA PHE A 95 -3.31 8.39 -9.16
C PHE A 95 -3.97 8.31 -10.53
N GLN A 96 -3.70 9.28 -11.38
CA GLN A 96 -3.94 9.18 -12.81
C GLN A 96 -2.77 8.43 -13.45
N ILE A 97 -3.06 7.27 -14.08
CA ILE A 97 -2.04 6.40 -14.66
C ILE A 97 -2.60 5.84 -15.98
N HIS A 98 -2.02 6.27 -17.11
CA HIS A 98 -2.41 5.74 -18.43
C HIS A 98 -1.22 5.75 -19.39
N GLY A 99 -1.31 4.96 -20.48
CA GLY A 99 -0.26 4.88 -21.50
C GLY A 99 0.91 3.97 -21.11
N PHE A 100 0.78 3.15 -20.07
CA PHE A 100 1.78 2.18 -19.63
C PHE A 100 1.33 0.75 -19.95
N ASN A 101 2.27 -0.15 -20.18
CA ASN A 101 1.99 -1.58 -20.31
C ASN A 101 1.72 -2.24 -18.94
N ASP A 102 1.26 -3.49 -18.93
CA ASP A 102 0.86 -4.20 -17.71
C ASP A 102 2.01 -4.36 -16.71
N GLU A 103 3.23 -4.62 -17.17
CA GLU A 103 4.41 -4.75 -16.32
C GLU A 103 4.75 -3.42 -15.63
N GLN A 104 4.73 -2.34 -16.39
CA GLN A 104 4.94 -0.98 -15.88
C GLN A 104 3.83 -0.59 -14.89
N LEU A 105 2.56 -0.89 -15.21
CA LEU A 105 1.44 -0.64 -14.32
C LEU A 105 1.56 -1.40 -13.00
N ALA A 106 2.00 -2.66 -13.05
CA ALA A 106 2.25 -3.46 -11.85
C ALA A 106 3.38 -2.86 -11.01
N HIS A 107 4.48 -2.44 -11.61
CA HIS A 107 5.58 -1.79 -10.92
C HIS A 107 5.17 -0.44 -10.31
N ILE A 108 4.50 0.41 -11.09
CA ILE A 108 3.99 1.71 -10.62
C ILE A 108 3.08 1.52 -9.40
N GLY A 109 2.14 0.59 -9.48
CA GLY A 109 1.16 0.34 -8.42
C GLY A 109 1.75 -0.27 -7.14
N ASN A 110 2.78 -1.12 -7.26
CA ASN A 110 3.37 -1.84 -6.12
C ASN A 110 4.63 -1.18 -5.56
N VAL A 111 5.28 -0.29 -6.29
CA VAL A 111 6.54 0.34 -5.89
C VAL A 111 6.42 1.86 -5.84
N ILE A 112 6.10 2.50 -6.95
CA ILE A 112 6.16 3.98 -7.06
C ILE A 112 5.06 4.63 -6.23
N CYS A 113 3.80 4.21 -6.42
CA CYS A 113 2.68 4.79 -5.68
C CYS A 113 2.78 4.60 -4.16
N PRO A 114 3.08 3.39 -3.64
CA PRO A 114 3.29 3.20 -2.20
C PRO A 114 4.44 4.04 -1.64
N THR A 115 5.54 4.20 -2.38
CA THR A 115 6.67 5.06 -1.98
C THR A 115 6.22 6.51 -1.77
N ILE A 116 5.32 7.01 -2.61
CA ILE A 116 4.78 8.38 -2.49
C ILE A 116 3.82 8.50 -1.30
N VAL A 117 3.00 7.48 -1.03
CA VAL A 117 1.96 7.49 0.01
C VAL A 117 2.55 7.21 1.40
N TYR A 118 3.62 6.43 1.50
CA TYR A 118 4.16 5.92 2.75
C TYR A 118 4.62 7.00 3.75
N PRO A 119 5.26 8.11 3.37
CA PRO A 119 5.61 9.18 4.32
C PRO A 119 4.41 9.75 5.08
N TYR A 120 3.26 9.85 4.43
CA TYR A 120 2.02 10.30 5.07
C TYR A 120 1.48 9.25 6.06
N LEU A 121 1.58 7.96 5.70
CA LEU A 121 1.23 6.87 6.62
C LEU A 121 2.09 6.92 7.89
N ARG A 122 3.42 7.09 7.74
CA ARG A 122 4.36 7.20 8.88
C ARG A 122 3.98 8.33 9.82
N ALA A 123 3.69 9.51 9.26
CA ALA A 123 3.28 10.67 10.03
C ALA A 123 1.97 10.42 10.79
N ASN A 124 0.97 9.86 10.11
CA ASN A 124 -0.34 9.60 10.70
C ASN A 124 -0.29 8.52 11.79
N VAL A 125 0.50 7.45 11.63
CA VAL A 125 0.69 6.44 12.67
C VAL A 125 1.35 7.04 13.91
N ALA A 126 2.42 7.82 13.74
CA ALA A 126 3.10 8.47 14.85
C ALA A 126 2.17 9.45 15.59
N ASP A 127 1.44 10.29 14.86
CA ASP A 127 0.47 11.23 15.44
C ASP A 127 -0.66 10.51 16.20
N LEU A 128 -1.18 9.42 15.61
CA LEU A 128 -2.26 8.65 16.22
C LEU A 128 -1.83 8.03 17.56
N ILE A 129 -0.62 7.45 17.63
CA ILE A 129 -0.10 6.84 18.85
C ILE A 129 0.21 7.89 19.91
N THR A 130 0.65 9.09 19.55
CA THR A 130 0.91 10.17 20.52
C THR A 130 -0.35 10.71 21.21
N ARG A 131 -1.55 10.37 20.73
CA ARG A 131 -2.83 10.67 21.37
C ARG A 131 -3.17 9.70 22.51
N THR A 132 -2.31 8.71 22.74
CA THR A 132 -2.40 7.73 23.81
C THR A 132 -1.25 7.95 24.81
N PRO A 133 -1.27 7.33 26.00
CA PRO A 133 -0.14 7.39 26.95
C PRO A 133 1.10 6.60 26.48
N MET A 134 1.09 6.02 25.29
CA MET A 134 2.24 5.25 24.76
C MET A 134 3.30 6.18 24.17
N ALA A 135 4.55 5.71 24.21
CA ALA A 135 5.64 6.37 23.49
C ALA A 135 5.37 6.32 21.97
N PRO A 136 5.71 7.38 21.22
CA PRO A 136 5.51 7.40 19.78
C PRO A 136 6.30 6.29 19.09
N VAL A 137 5.65 5.62 18.14
CA VAL A 137 6.25 4.58 17.30
C VAL A 137 6.52 5.15 15.92
N ASN A 138 7.78 5.15 15.53
CA ASN A 138 8.18 5.55 14.19
C ASN A 138 8.30 4.31 13.30
N LEU A 139 7.50 4.24 12.23
CA LEU A 139 7.61 3.17 11.26
C LEU A 139 8.98 3.22 10.56
N PRO A 140 9.62 2.05 10.29
CA PRO A 140 10.92 1.99 9.62
C PRO A 140 10.85 2.49 8.17
N GLU A 141 12.00 2.72 7.57
CA GLU A 141 12.10 2.91 6.13
C GLU A 141 11.68 1.63 5.41
N MET A 142 10.86 1.78 4.35
CA MET A 142 10.35 0.67 3.55
C MET A 142 10.95 0.69 2.15
N ASN A 143 11.54 -0.43 1.75
CA ASN A 143 11.97 -0.65 0.37
C ASN A 143 10.88 -1.41 -0.38
N PHE A 144 9.98 -0.67 -1.04
CA PHE A 144 8.87 -1.26 -1.80
C PHE A 144 9.34 -2.06 -3.01
N GLU A 145 10.48 -1.73 -3.61
CA GLU A 145 11.08 -2.52 -4.68
C GLU A 145 11.44 -3.93 -4.18
N LEU A 146 12.17 -4.01 -3.06
CA LEU A 146 12.54 -5.30 -2.47
C LEU A 146 11.29 -6.10 -2.08
N LEU A 147 10.28 -5.44 -1.52
CA LEU A 147 9.02 -6.07 -1.14
C LEU A 147 8.28 -6.64 -2.36
N TYR A 148 8.26 -5.90 -3.45
CA TYR A 148 7.65 -6.33 -4.71
C TYR A 148 8.37 -7.53 -5.31
N GLN A 149 9.70 -7.51 -5.36
CA GLN A 149 10.52 -8.62 -5.84
C GLN A 149 10.32 -9.90 -5.00
N GLN A 150 10.25 -9.76 -3.68
CA GLN A 150 9.95 -10.89 -2.79
C GLN A 150 8.57 -11.50 -3.05
N ARG A 151 7.54 -10.67 -3.28
CA ARG A 151 6.19 -11.15 -3.64
C ARG A 151 6.16 -11.88 -4.97
N LEU A 152 6.86 -11.37 -5.98
CA LEU A 152 6.98 -12.04 -7.28
C LEU A 152 7.66 -13.41 -7.14
N ALA A 153 8.74 -13.48 -6.38
CA ALA A 153 9.44 -14.73 -6.13
C ALA A 153 8.57 -15.76 -5.38
N GLN A 154 7.81 -15.32 -4.38
CA GLN A 154 6.87 -16.17 -3.63
C GLN A 154 5.72 -16.67 -4.52
N ALA A 155 5.15 -15.80 -5.37
CA ALA A 155 4.10 -16.20 -6.31
C ALA A 155 4.61 -17.26 -7.29
N ALA A 156 5.79 -17.06 -7.88
CA ALA A 156 6.40 -18.03 -8.80
C ALA A 156 6.71 -19.37 -8.11
N ALA A 157 7.15 -19.36 -6.85
CA ALA A 157 7.38 -20.58 -6.08
C ALA A 157 6.07 -21.32 -5.78
N ALA A 158 5.01 -20.59 -5.43
CA ALA A 158 3.68 -21.18 -5.17
C ALA A 158 3.07 -21.81 -6.42
N GLU A 159 3.24 -21.19 -7.59
CA GLU A 159 2.76 -21.75 -8.87
C GLU A 159 3.51 -23.05 -9.22
N LYS A 160 4.83 -23.08 -9.03
CA LYS A 160 5.64 -24.27 -9.25
C LYS A 160 5.23 -25.41 -8.32
N ALA A 161 4.95 -25.13 -7.05
CA ALA A 161 4.49 -26.14 -6.10
C ALA A 161 3.14 -26.74 -6.51
N LYS A 162 2.16 -25.89 -6.89
CA LYS A 162 0.86 -26.36 -7.39
C LYS A 162 0.94 -27.20 -8.66
N ALA A 163 1.83 -26.82 -9.60
CA ALA A 163 2.05 -27.57 -10.82
C ALA A 163 2.67 -28.96 -10.55
N ALA A 164 3.52 -29.07 -9.53
CA ALA A 164 4.12 -30.36 -9.12
C ALA A 164 3.11 -31.28 -8.44
N GLU A 165 2.17 -30.74 -7.66
CA GLU A 165 1.10 -31.53 -7.02
C GLU A 165 0.07 -32.08 -8.02
N GLN A 166 -0.15 -31.40 -9.16
CA GLN A 166 -1.09 -31.84 -10.21
C GLN A 166 -0.51 -32.92 -11.15
N GLN A 167 0.80 -33.21 -11.06
CA GLN A 167 1.48 -34.22 -11.86
C GLN A 167 1.70 -35.56 -11.12
N ASN A 168 1.27 -35.69 -9.88
CA ASN A 168 1.27 -36.90 -9.07
C ASN A 168 -0.14 -37.44 -8.89
#